data_0fb0822f7b730b0656959a7135f99660
#
_entry.id   0fb0822f7b730b0656959a7135f99660
#
_cell.length_a   1.000
_cell.length_b   1.000
_cell.length_c   1.000
_cell.angle_alpha   90.00
_cell.angle_beta   90.00
_cell.angle_gamma   90.00
#
_symmetry.space_group_name_H-M   'P 1'
#
loop_
_entity.id
_entity.type
_entity.pdbx_description
1 polymer ?
#
loop_
_entity_poly.entity_id
_entity_poly.type
_entity_poly.pdbx_seq_one_letter_code
_entity_poly.pdbx_strand_id
1 'polypeptide(L)'
;MIDIRDIRELEREGKVENAVHIPRGMLEFWIDPNSQYFKEGKLDLQKEMVLFCAAGARSALAAKSLKDMGFEKVSHIEGGFGAIKQSNFKIV
;
A
#
# COMPACT_ATOMS: atom_id res chain seq x y z
N MET A 1 -2.76 -5.20 -3.80
CA MET A 1 -2.58 -4.66 -2.44
C MET A 1 -1.22 -3.98 -2.33
N ILE A 2 -1.18 -2.87 -1.64
CA ILE A 2 0.04 -2.08 -1.47
C ILE A 2 0.36 -1.95 0.01
N ASP A 3 1.51 -2.50 0.41
CA ASP A 3 2.01 -2.41 1.78
C ASP A 3 2.84 -1.13 1.91
N ILE A 4 2.37 -0.20 2.75
CA ILE A 4 3.03 1.09 2.92
C ILE A 4 3.85 1.18 4.21
N ARG A 5 4.10 0.03 4.86
CA ARG A 5 4.90 -0.01 6.08
C ARG A 5 6.37 0.27 5.78
N ASP A 6 7.13 0.56 6.83
CA ASP A 6 8.59 0.67 6.75
C ASP A 6 9.18 -0.73 6.49
N ILE A 7 10.26 -0.79 5.72
CA ILE A 7 10.89 -2.08 5.39
C ILE A 7 11.27 -2.90 6.63
N ARG A 8 11.61 -2.25 7.72
CA ARG A 8 11.97 -2.94 8.97
C ARG A 8 10.79 -3.70 9.57
N GLU A 9 9.56 -3.20 9.36
CA GLU A 9 8.36 -3.91 9.81
C GLU A 9 8.15 -5.19 9.02
N LEU A 10 8.43 -5.17 7.70
CA LEU A 10 8.34 -6.37 6.88
C LEU A 10 9.39 -7.41 7.29
N GLU A 11 10.60 -6.96 7.57
CA GLU A 11 11.68 -7.86 7.99
C GLU A 11 11.38 -8.52 9.34
N ARG A 12 10.74 -7.78 10.25
CA ARG A 12 10.44 -8.26 11.58
C ARG A 12 9.17 -9.13 11.64
N GLU A 13 8.16 -8.78 10.88
CA GLU A 13 6.83 -9.37 11.01
C GLU A 13 6.34 -10.16 9.81
N GLY A 14 7.11 -10.14 8.72
CA GLY A 14 6.72 -10.78 7.48
C GLY A 14 5.89 -9.87 6.59
N LYS A 15 5.49 -10.40 5.44
CA LYS A 15 4.75 -9.63 4.43
C LYS A 15 3.66 -10.47 3.79
N VAL A 16 2.67 -9.81 3.20
CA VAL A 16 1.60 -10.47 2.46
C VAL A 16 2.15 -10.91 1.09
N GLU A 17 1.97 -12.17 0.76
CA GLU A 17 2.41 -12.70 -0.54
C GLU A 17 1.75 -11.92 -1.67
N ASN A 18 2.55 -11.54 -2.66
CA ASN A 18 2.13 -10.79 -3.87
C ASN A 18 1.72 -9.33 -3.62
N ALA A 19 1.81 -8.81 -2.39
CA ALA A 19 1.60 -7.39 -2.17
C ALA A 19 2.82 -6.61 -2.64
N VAL A 20 2.58 -5.44 -3.22
CA VAL A 20 3.65 -4.53 -3.63
C VAL A 20 4.05 -3.70 -2.43
N HIS A 21 5.35 -3.63 -2.12
CA HIS A 21 5.84 -2.80 -1.04
C HIS A 21 6.24 -1.42 -1.57
N ILE A 22 5.53 -0.40 -1.11
CA ILE A 22 5.85 0.99 -1.41
C ILE A 22 5.77 1.75 -0.09
N PRO A 23 6.91 2.06 0.56
CA PRO A 23 6.88 2.84 1.80
C PRO A 23 6.07 4.12 1.61
N ARG A 24 5.32 4.52 2.63
CA ARG A 24 4.43 5.67 2.52
C ARG A 24 5.11 6.92 1.94
N GLY A 25 6.35 7.18 2.34
CA GLY A 25 7.10 8.34 1.86
C GLY A 25 7.43 8.31 0.37
N MET A 26 7.31 7.16 -0.28
CA MET A 26 7.59 7.00 -1.72
C MET A 26 6.33 6.80 -2.56
N LEU A 27 5.16 6.73 -1.93
CA LEU A 27 3.94 6.35 -2.62
C LEU A 27 3.61 7.30 -3.80
N GLU A 28 3.68 8.60 -3.57
CA GLU A 28 3.38 9.59 -4.60
C GLU A 28 4.32 9.48 -5.79
N PHE A 29 5.60 9.19 -5.53
CA PHE A 29 6.60 9.04 -6.59
C PHE A 29 6.35 7.81 -7.45
N TRP A 30 5.87 6.73 -6.86
CA TRP A 30 5.65 5.48 -7.57
C TRP A 30 4.41 5.49 -8.45
N ILE A 31 3.41 6.29 -8.10
CA ILE A 31 2.13 6.31 -8.83
C ILE A 31 2.02 7.44 -9.84
N ASP A 32 2.91 8.43 -9.80
CA ASP A 32 2.90 9.54 -10.75
C ASP A 32 3.68 9.13 -12.02
N PRO A 33 3.00 9.00 -13.17
CA PRO A 33 3.67 8.61 -14.42
C PRO A 33 4.78 9.58 -14.84
N ASN A 34 4.77 10.80 -14.36
CA ASN A 34 5.80 11.79 -14.67
C ASN A 34 7.01 11.70 -13.74
N SER A 35 6.94 10.88 -12.71
CA SER A 35 8.04 10.68 -11.78
C SER A 35 9.05 9.69 -12.32
N GLN A 36 10.34 9.94 -12.05
CA GLN A 36 11.40 9.01 -12.40
C GLN A 36 11.30 7.68 -11.64
N TYR A 37 10.53 7.64 -10.56
CA TYR A 37 10.33 6.43 -9.76
C TYR A 37 9.14 5.59 -10.26
N PHE A 38 8.35 6.12 -11.18
CA PHE A 38 7.23 5.36 -11.74
C PHE A 38 7.77 4.15 -12.51
N LYS A 39 7.26 2.96 -12.16
CA LYS A 39 7.65 1.72 -12.82
C LYS A 39 6.42 1.11 -13.48
N GLU A 40 6.35 1.26 -14.78
CA GLU A 40 5.26 0.73 -15.57
C GLU A 40 5.13 -0.78 -15.33
N GLY A 41 3.91 -1.23 -15.13
CA GLY A 41 3.63 -2.63 -14.87
C GLY A 41 3.69 -3.05 -13.40
N LYS A 42 4.25 -2.21 -12.51
CA LYS A 42 4.23 -2.49 -11.07
C LYS A 42 2.86 -2.22 -10.45
N LEU A 43 2.22 -1.14 -10.89
CA LEU A 43 0.90 -0.76 -10.43
C LEU A 43 0.00 -0.56 -11.63
N ASP A 44 -1.19 -1.13 -11.58
CA ASP A 44 -2.22 -0.87 -12.57
C ASP A 44 -3.15 0.19 -11.98
N LEU A 45 -3.01 1.43 -12.43
CA LEU A 45 -3.81 2.56 -11.94
C LEU A 45 -5.26 2.49 -12.36
N GLN A 46 -5.62 1.56 -13.25
CA GLN A 46 -7.00 1.31 -13.64
C GLN A 46 -7.73 0.44 -12.63
N LYS A 47 -6.98 -0.32 -11.84
CA LYS A 47 -7.52 -1.17 -10.78
C LYS A 47 -7.52 -0.44 -9.46
N GLU A 48 -8.30 -0.92 -8.51
CA GLU A 48 -8.32 -0.35 -7.18
C GLU A 48 -6.98 -0.55 -6.48
N MET A 49 -6.45 0.53 -5.89
CA MET A 49 -5.29 0.46 -5.04
C MET A 49 -5.77 0.26 -3.60
N VAL A 50 -5.44 -0.87 -3.02
CA VAL A 50 -5.82 -1.20 -1.64
C VAL A 50 -4.57 -1.07 -0.78
N LEU A 51 -4.53 -0.04 0.05
CA LEU A 51 -3.37 0.27 0.90
C LEU A 51 -3.52 -0.38 2.26
N PHE A 52 -2.43 -0.79 2.87
CA PHE A 52 -2.46 -1.20 4.28
C PHE A 52 -1.15 -0.83 4.98
N CYS A 53 -1.25 -0.66 6.29
CA CYS A 53 -0.10 -0.45 7.17
C CYS A 53 -0.22 -1.45 8.33
N ALA A 54 0.42 -1.19 9.47
CA ALA A 54 0.37 -2.14 10.58
C ALA A 54 -1.03 -2.24 11.22
N ALA A 55 -1.67 -1.11 11.50
CA ALA A 55 -2.94 -1.06 12.23
C ALA A 55 -4.05 -0.23 11.56
N GLY A 56 -3.75 0.46 10.47
CA GLY A 56 -4.73 1.20 9.68
C GLY A 56 -4.60 2.72 9.70
N ALA A 57 -3.86 3.30 10.65
CA ALA A 57 -3.78 4.76 10.75
C ALA A 57 -3.05 5.42 9.57
N ARG A 58 -1.88 4.91 9.24
CA ARG A 58 -1.08 5.45 8.13
C ARG A 58 -1.79 5.25 6.79
N SER A 59 -2.41 4.09 6.58
CA SER A 59 -3.09 3.80 5.32
C SER A 59 -4.36 4.61 5.14
N ALA A 60 -5.09 4.91 6.22
CA ALA A 60 -6.26 5.78 6.14
C ALA A 60 -5.85 7.17 5.65
N LEU A 61 -4.80 7.74 6.21
CA LEU A 61 -4.30 9.06 5.81
C LEU A 61 -3.72 9.04 4.40
N ALA A 62 -3.00 7.98 4.04
CA ALA A 62 -2.44 7.85 2.70
C ALA A 62 -3.54 7.73 1.65
N ALA A 63 -4.58 6.94 1.91
CA ALA A 63 -5.72 6.82 0.99
C ALA A 63 -6.41 8.18 0.79
N LYS A 64 -6.57 8.94 1.87
CA LYS A 64 -7.15 10.28 1.76
C LYS A 64 -6.29 11.19 0.89
N SER A 65 -4.96 11.16 1.10
CA SER A 65 -4.04 11.96 0.30
C SER A 65 -4.13 11.63 -1.18
N LEU A 66 -4.19 10.35 -1.52
CA LEU A 66 -4.31 9.93 -2.93
C LEU A 66 -5.63 10.37 -3.54
N LYS A 67 -6.74 10.30 -2.80
CA LYS A 67 -8.04 10.78 -3.28
C LYS A 67 -8.01 12.29 -3.51
N ASP A 68 -7.36 13.03 -2.62
CA ASP A 68 -7.20 14.48 -2.78
C ASP A 68 -6.34 14.82 -4.00
N MET A 69 -5.46 13.93 -4.42
CA MET A 69 -4.66 14.07 -5.63
C MET A 69 -5.40 13.68 -6.91
N GLY A 70 -6.62 13.16 -6.79
CA GLY A 70 -7.45 12.80 -7.94
C GLY A 70 -7.55 11.30 -8.23
N PHE A 71 -6.94 10.44 -7.42
CA PHE A 71 -7.09 8.99 -7.58
C PHE A 71 -8.37 8.53 -6.90
N GLU A 72 -9.32 8.06 -7.68
CA GLU A 72 -10.64 7.68 -7.17
C GLU A 72 -10.71 6.25 -6.64
N LYS A 73 -9.97 5.34 -7.27
CA LYS A 73 -10.02 3.91 -6.94
C LYS A 73 -8.97 3.57 -5.89
N VAL A 74 -9.14 4.13 -4.69
CA VAL A 74 -8.24 3.93 -3.57
C VAL A 74 -9.04 3.58 -2.33
N SER A 75 -8.60 2.54 -1.63
CA SER A 75 -9.16 2.16 -0.34
C SER A 75 -8.03 1.72 0.59
N HIS A 76 -8.35 1.43 1.84
CA HIS A 76 -7.36 0.87 2.77
C HIS A 76 -8.01 -0.22 3.60
N ILE A 77 -7.18 -1.06 4.22
CA ILE A 77 -7.65 -2.15 5.07
C ILE A 77 -7.67 -1.68 6.51
N GLU A 78 -8.86 -1.59 7.09
CA GLU A 78 -9.02 -1.27 8.51
C GLU A 78 -8.40 -2.39 9.33
N GLY A 79 -7.65 -2.01 10.36
CA GLY A 79 -6.91 -2.98 11.16
C GLY A 79 -5.57 -3.41 10.55
N GLY A 80 -5.32 -3.10 9.29
CA GLY A 80 -4.04 -3.29 8.61
C GLY A 80 -3.50 -4.71 8.65
N PHE A 81 -2.18 -4.83 8.72
CA PHE A 81 -1.49 -6.12 8.72
C PHE A 81 -1.94 -7.03 9.87
N GLY A 82 -2.26 -6.45 11.02
CA GLY A 82 -2.79 -7.24 12.15
C GLY A 82 -4.07 -7.98 11.80
N ALA A 83 -5.00 -7.30 11.10
CA ALA A 83 -6.23 -7.92 10.64
C ALA A 83 -5.96 -8.94 9.52
N ILE A 84 -5.05 -8.62 8.61
CA ILE A 84 -4.69 -9.50 7.49
C ILE A 84 -4.12 -10.82 7.99
N LYS A 85 -3.28 -10.80 9.03
CA LYS A 85 -2.70 -12.01 9.61
C LYS A 85 -3.75 -12.99 10.13
N GLN A 86 -4.90 -12.49 10.53
CA GLN A 86 -5.99 -13.30 11.05
C GLN A 86 -6.95 -13.77 9.95
N SER A 87 -6.66 -13.42 8.70
CA SER A 87 -7.47 -13.79 7.55
C SER A 87 -6.82 -14.94 6.77
N ASN A 88 -7.32 -15.19 5.56
CA ASN A 88 -6.82 -16.26 4.70
C ASN A 88 -5.64 -15.83 3.82
N PHE A 89 -5.15 -14.61 3.96
CA PHE A 89 -3.99 -14.16 3.18
C PHE A 89 -2.72 -14.86 3.65
N LYS A 90 -1.89 -15.23 2.69
CA LYS A 90 -0.63 -15.90 3.00
C LYS A 90 0.43 -14.88 3.41
N ILE A 91 1.04 -15.10 4.56
CA ILE A 91 2.14 -14.28 5.08
C ILE A 91 3.44 -15.03 4.83
N VAL A 92 4.41 -14.35 4.28
CA VAL A 92 5.71 -14.92 3.94
C VAL A 92 6.87 -14.18 4.57
#